data_320d39af767d3646a04bde6c419b5979
#
_entry.id   320d39af767d3646a04bde6c419b5979
#
_cell.length_a   1.000
_cell.length_b   1.000
_cell.length_c   1.000
_cell.angle_alpha   90.00
_cell.angle_beta   90.00
_cell.angle_gamma   90.00
#
_symmetry.space_group_name_H-M   'P 1'
#
loop_
_entity.id
_entity.type
_entity.pdbx_description
1 polymer ?
#
loop_
_entity_poly.entity_id
_entity_poly.type
_entity_poly.pdbx_seq_one_letter_code
_entity_poly.pdbx_strand_id
1 'polypeptide(L)'
;MLLSWLPKAAYGIVHEATRHLLRRPVVGIAAVAHTRDGRILLIRRADLGTWGLPGGTLEWGETLRVALDRELEEEAGVVKPELVRVLGAWSRPSRDIRFHAVTIGVSVIVEPPAKPPKNPLEIREARLFAPEDMPLELAFDHHDIVAAARHPHHTVLE
;
A
#
# COMPACT_ATOMS: atom_id res chain seq x y z
N MET A 1 4.89 -31.70 22.29
CA MET A 1 4.14 -32.82 22.89
C MET A 1 2.98 -32.34 23.79
N LEU A 2 2.36 -31.18 23.53
CA LEU A 2 1.33 -30.57 24.41
C LEU A 2 -0.10 -30.60 23.83
N LEU A 3 -0.32 -31.17 22.66
CA LEU A 3 -1.63 -31.14 21.96
C LEU A 3 -2.29 -32.51 21.74
N SER A 4 -1.72 -33.60 22.25
CA SER A 4 -2.20 -34.96 21.96
C SER A 4 -3.44 -35.41 22.76
N TRP A 5 -3.94 -34.60 23.69
CA TRP A 5 -5.08 -34.94 24.54
C TRP A 5 -6.34 -34.08 24.25
N LEU A 6 -6.25 -33.14 23.31
CA LEU A 6 -7.43 -32.35 22.89
C LEU A 6 -8.39 -33.25 22.06
N PRO A 7 -9.70 -33.22 22.35
CA PRO A 7 -10.68 -33.86 21.49
C PRO A 7 -10.53 -33.40 20.04
N LYS A 8 -10.68 -34.29 19.07
CA LYS A 8 -10.52 -33.97 17.63
C LYS A 8 -11.31 -32.72 17.18
N ALA A 9 -12.48 -32.51 17.78
CA ALA A 9 -13.29 -31.31 17.53
C ALA A 9 -12.62 -30.02 18.04
N ALA A 10 -12.02 -30.06 19.24
CA ALA A 10 -11.30 -28.92 19.81
C ALA A 10 -10.03 -28.60 19.03
N TYR A 11 -9.31 -29.64 18.56
CA TYR A 11 -8.15 -29.46 17.67
C TYR A 11 -8.55 -28.76 16.37
N GLY A 12 -9.69 -29.18 15.74
CA GLY A 12 -10.22 -28.53 14.54
C GLY A 12 -10.53 -27.05 14.73
N ILE A 13 -11.18 -26.72 15.86
CA ILE A 13 -11.53 -25.32 16.20
C ILE A 13 -10.26 -24.49 16.45
N VAL A 14 -9.30 -25.01 17.21
CA VAL A 14 -8.02 -24.32 17.49
C VAL A 14 -7.22 -24.15 16.20
N HIS A 15 -7.14 -25.17 15.37
CA HIS A 15 -6.44 -25.11 14.08
C HIS A 15 -7.06 -24.07 13.15
N GLU A 16 -8.41 -24.06 13.02
CA GLU A 16 -9.11 -23.08 12.20
C GLU A 16 -8.96 -21.65 12.76
N ALA A 17 -9.11 -21.47 14.08
CA ALA A 17 -8.87 -20.18 14.73
C ALA A 17 -7.43 -19.68 14.51
N THR A 18 -6.45 -20.56 14.63
CA THR A 18 -5.03 -20.23 14.40
C THR A 18 -4.77 -19.87 12.93
N ARG A 19 -5.36 -20.61 12.00
CA ARG A 19 -5.29 -20.32 10.57
C ARG A 19 -5.91 -18.96 10.24
N HIS A 20 -7.05 -18.65 10.81
CA HIS A 20 -7.70 -17.34 10.64
C HIS A 20 -6.91 -16.20 11.28
N LEU A 21 -6.24 -16.44 12.40
CA LEU A 21 -5.46 -15.40 13.08
C LEU A 21 -4.11 -15.13 12.41
N LEU A 22 -3.42 -16.19 11.95
CA LEU A 22 -2.04 -16.12 11.44
C LEU A 22 -1.92 -16.03 9.91
N ARG A 23 -3.00 -16.29 9.15
CA ARG A 23 -2.97 -16.33 7.68
C ARG A 23 -4.07 -15.47 7.05
N ARG A 24 -4.42 -14.36 7.67
CA ARG A 24 -5.35 -13.41 7.05
C ARG A 24 -4.60 -12.50 6.10
N PRO A 25 -5.14 -12.24 4.89
CA PRO A 25 -4.66 -11.16 4.08
C PRO A 25 -4.79 -9.83 4.82
N VAL A 26 -3.80 -8.98 4.67
CA VAL A 26 -3.80 -7.63 5.23
C VAL A 26 -4.31 -6.68 4.15
N VAL A 27 -5.28 -5.86 4.48
CA VAL A 27 -5.79 -4.85 3.55
C VAL A 27 -4.94 -3.58 3.66
N GLY A 28 -4.56 -3.06 2.51
CA GLY A 28 -3.79 -1.82 2.41
C GLY A 28 -4.27 -0.93 1.27
N ILE A 29 -3.72 0.25 1.22
CA ILE A 29 -3.96 1.23 0.17
C ILE A 29 -2.63 1.72 -0.39
N ALA A 30 -2.56 1.96 -1.70
CA ALA A 30 -1.42 2.57 -2.38
C ALA A 30 -1.91 3.67 -3.33
N ALA A 31 -1.27 4.83 -3.30
CA ALA A 31 -1.70 5.98 -4.04
C ALA A 31 -0.75 6.31 -5.21
N VAL A 32 -1.27 6.33 -6.44
CA VAL A 32 -0.64 7.05 -7.53
C VAL A 32 -0.94 8.54 -7.31
N ALA A 33 -0.10 9.16 -6.48
CA ALA A 33 -0.21 10.56 -6.11
C ALA A 33 0.52 11.40 -7.15
N HIS A 34 -0.20 12.21 -7.90
CA HIS A 34 0.39 13.06 -8.93
C HIS A 34 0.03 14.52 -8.75
N THR A 35 0.93 15.38 -9.13
CA THR A 35 0.70 16.82 -9.17
C THR A 35 -0.05 17.22 -10.43
N ARG A 36 -0.62 18.43 -10.47
CA ARG A 36 -1.34 18.93 -11.65
C ARG A 36 -0.46 19.09 -12.89
N ASP A 37 0.87 19.20 -12.71
CA ASP A 37 1.85 19.21 -13.81
C ASP A 37 2.32 17.80 -14.22
N GLY A 38 1.72 16.73 -13.66
CA GLY A 38 1.91 15.34 -14.07
C GLY A 38 3.06 14.60 -13.41
N ARG A 39 3.80 15.22 -12.47
CA ARG A 39 4.84 14.51 -11.70
C ARG A 39 4.22 13.54 -10.71
N ILE A 40 4.87 12.41 -10.49
CA ILE A 40 4.40 11.34 -9.61
C ILE A 40 5.23 11.35 -8.33
N LEU A 41 4.56 11.30 -7.19
CA LEU A 41 5.16 11.22 -5.88
C LEU A 41 5.51 9.77 -5.55
N LEU A 42 6.78 9.53 -5.27
CA LEU A 42 7.28 8.26 -4.76
C LEU A 42 7.95 8.45 -3.41
N ILE A 43 7.93 7.39 -2.62
CA ILE A 43 8.63 7.29 -1.33
C ILE A 43 9.77 6.29 -1.43
N ARG A 44 10.88 6.54 -0.74
CA ARG A 44 11.99 5.62 -0.63
C ARG A 44 11.97 4.93 0.72
N ARG A 45 11.69 3.64 0.70
CA ARG A 45 11.59 2.83 1.92
C ARG A 45 12.96 2.62 2.55
N ALA A 46 13.01 2.65 3.89
CA ALA A 46 14.26 2.43 4.63
C ALA A 46 14.63 0.95 4.71
N ASP A 47 13.65 0.06 4.81
CA ASP A 47 13.83 -1.39 4.92
C ASP A 47 14.33 -2.04 3.61
N LEU A 48 13.74 -1.67 2.48
CA LEU A 48 14.09 -2.24 1.17
C LEU A 48 15.09 -1.39 0.38
N GLY A 49 15.23 -0.11 0.72
CA GLY A 49 16.04 0.84 -0.03
C GLY A 49 15.50 1.22 -1.42
N THR A 50 14.34 0.65 -1.81
CA THR A 50 13.67 0.84 -3.09
C THR A 50 12.62 1.95 -3.04
N TRP A 51 12.27 2.47 -4.20
CA TRP A 51 11.16 3.39 -4.36
C TRP A 51 9.83 2.64 -4.45
N GLY A 52 8.74 3.28 -4.01
CA GLY A 52 7.39 2.75 -4.11
C GLY A 52 6.35 3.87 -4.08
N LEU A 53 5.11 3.50 -4.29
CA LEU A 53 3.99 4.40 -4.08
C LEU A 53 3.79 4.64 -2.58
N PRO A 54 3.41 5.85 -2.16
CA PRO A 54 2.99 6.09 -0.78
C PRO A 54 1.72 5.30 -0.46
N GLY A 55 1.66 4.78 0.76
CA GLY A 55 0.56 3.96 1.24
C GLY A 55 0.97 2.92 2.25
N GLY A 56 0.00 2.29 2.87
CA GLY A 56 0.23 1.30 3.91
C GLY A 56 -1.02 0.50 4.24
N THR A 57 -1.02 -0.14 5.39
CA THR A 57 -2.08 -1.01 5.85
C THR A 57 -3.16 -0.24 6.62
N LEU A 58 -4.41 -0.71 6.52
CA LEU A 58 -5.48 -0.20 7.35
C LEU A 58 -5.24 -0.57 8.81
N GLU A 59 -5.42 0.39 9.69
CA GLU A 59 -5.49 0.16 11.12
C GLU A 59 -6.91 -0.28 11.53
N TRP A 60 -7.00 -0.90 12.71
CA TRP A 60 -8.30 -1.37 13.20
C TRP A 60 -9.29 -0.20 13.38
N GLY A 61 -10.45 -0.31 12.73
CA GLY A 61 -11.49 0.72 12.76
C GLY A 61 -11.30 1.87 11.77
N GLU A 62 -10.23 1.86 10.97
CA GLU A 62 -9.96 2.83 9.93
C GLU A 62 -10.75 2.54 8.66
N THR A 63 -11.17 3.59 7.96
CA THR A 63 -11.66 3.46 6.58
C THR A 63 -10.50 3.65 5.60
N LEU A 64 -10.64 3.14 4.36
CA LEU A 64 -9.63 3.34 3.30
C LEU A 64 -9.31 4.82 3.06
N ARG A 65 -10.32 5.70 3.20
CA ARG A 65 -10.10 7.15 3.02
C ARG A 65 -9.25 7.74 4.13
N VAL A 66 -9.50 7.35 5.38
CA VAL A 66 -8.71 7.81 6.54
C VAL A 66 -7.27 7.30 6.44
N ALA A 67 -7.10 6.02 6.10
CA ALA A 67 -5.77 5.44 5.88
C ALA A 67 -4.99 6.17 4.78
N LEU A 68 -5.64 6.47 3.65
CA LEU A 68 -5.03 7.21 2.55
C LEU A 68 -4.50 8.57 3.00
N ASP A 69 -5.34 9.35 3.70
CA ASP A 69 -4.98 10.70 4.16
C ASP A 69 -3.84 10.62 5.19
N ARG A 70 -3.88 9.67 6.12
CA ARG A 70 -2.85 9.43 7.14
C ARG A 70 -1.51 9.04 6.50
N GLU A 71 -1.50 8.03 5.62
CA GLU A 71 -0.27 7.54 4.99
C GLU A 71 0.40 8.64 4.13
N LEU A 72 -0.37 9.37 3.33
CA LEU A 72 0.16 10.46 2.51
C LEU A 72 0.74 11.59 3.37
N GLU A 73 0.12 11.89 4.52
CA GLU A 73 0.68 12.88 5.44
C GLU A 73 1.95 12.36 6.13
N GLU A 74 1.96 11.11 6.60
CA GLU A 74 3.07 10.54 7.36
C GLU A 74 4.28 10.24 6.50
N GLU A 75 4.08 9.61 5.35
CA GLU A 75 5.15 9.16 4.48
C GLU A 75 5.69 10.28 3.55
N ALA A 76 4.84 11.25 3.19
CA ALA A 76 5.19 12.22 2.17
C ALA A 76 4.85 13.69 2.52
N GLY A 77 4.33 13.97 3.70
CA GLY A 77 3.98 15.34 4.12
C GLY A 77 2.89 16.01 3.28
N VAL A 78 2.05 15.19 2.61
CA VAL A 78 0.92 15.67 1.80
C VAL A 78 -0.31 15.84 2.66
N VAL A 79 -0.97 16.96 2.54
CA VAL A 79 -2.20 17.29 3.27
C VAL A 79 -3.34 17.47 2.27
N LYS A 80 -4.51 16.89 2.59
CA LYS A 80 -5.75 17.01 1.81
C LYS A 80 -5.60 16.60 0.33
N PRO A 81 -5.25 15.33 0.06
CA PRO A 81 -5.22 14.83 -1.31
C PRO A 81 -6.62 14.82 -1.92
N GLU A 82 -6.71 15.18 -3.20
CA GLU A 82 -7.94 15.10 -3.98
C GLU A 82 -8.05 13.70 -4.61
N LEU A 83 -8.99 12.88 -4.13
CA LEU A 83 -9.23 11.56 -4.69
C LEU A 83 -9.84 11.69 -6.09
N VAL A 84 -9.16 11.14 -7.09
CA VAL A 84 -9.63 11.11 -8.47
C VAL A 84 -10.49 9.86 -8.71
N ARG A 85 -9.92 8.66 -8.45
CA ARG A 85 -10.63 7.39 -8.64
C ARG A 85 -9.92 6.21 -7.98
N VAL A 86 -10.67 5.12 -7.80
CA VAL A 86 -10.11 3.81 -7.50
C VAL A 86 -9.57 3.19 -8.80
N LEU A 87 -8.35 2.65 -8.75
CA LEU A 87 -7.68 2.01 -9.88
C LEU A 87 -7.96 0.52 -9.93
N GLY A 88 -8.13 -0.11 -8.77
CA GLY A 88 -8.39 -1.53 -8.65
C GLY A 88 -7.93 -2.14 -7.33
N ALA A 89 -7.92 -3.48 -7.32
CA ALA A 89 -7.41 -4.27 -6.20
C ALA A 89 -6.36 -5.27 -6.71
N TRP A 90 -5.24 -5.35 -6.01
CA TRP A 90 -4.12 -6.25 -6.29
C TRP A 90 -3.93 -7.18 -5.09
N SER A 91 -3.93 -8.49 -5.33
CA SER A 91 -3.96 -9.48 -4.25
C SER A 91 -3.02 -10.67 -4.45
N ARG A 92 -2.14 -10.66 -5.44
CA ARG A 92 -1.19 -11.73 -5.68
C ARG A 92 -0.25 -11.90 -4.48
N PRO A 93 -0.18 -13.10 -3.85
CA PRO A 93 0.60 -13.31 -2.62
C PRO A 93 2.09 -13.01 -2.74
N SER A 94 2.66 -13.06 -3.96
CA SER A 94 4.08 -12.81 -4.20
C SER A 94 4.47 -11.34 -4.27
N ARG A 95 3.50 -10.39 -4.23
CA ARG A 95 3.80 -8.96 -4.31
C ARG A 95 4.54 -8.44 -3.08
N ASP A 96 4.17 -8.91 -1.91
CA ASP A 96 4.84 -8.55 -0.67
C ASP A 96 5.37 -9.82 0.00
N ILE A 97 6.69 -9.91 0.16
CA ILE A 97 7.36 -11.07 0.75
C ILE A 97 7.12 -11.21 2.26
N ARG A 98 6.61 -10.17 2.92
CA ARG A 98 6.39 -10.12 4.36
C ARG A 98 5.05 -10.74 4.76
N PHE A 99 4.02 -10.53 3.93
CA PHE A 99 2.65 -11.03 4.18
C PHE A 99 1.79 -10.97 2.91
N HIS A 100 0.68 -11.70 2.93
CA HIS A 100 -0.31 -11.61 1.84
C HIS A 100 -1.10 -10.30 1.97
N ALA A 101 -0.82 -9.33 1.09
CA ALA A 101 -1.54 -8.07 1.04
C ALA A 101 -2.68 -8.11 0.00
N VAL A 102 -3.77 -7.41 0.31
CA VAL A 102 -4.78 -6.96 -0.67
C VAL A 102 -4.67 -5.45 -0.73
N THR A 103 -4.09 -4.94 -1.79
CA THR A 103 -3.81 -3.52 -1.96
C THR A 103 -4.86 -2.87 -2.84
N ILE A 104 -5.54 -1.86 -2.31
CA ILE A 104 -6.43 -1.00 -3.09
C ILE A 104 -5.61 0.14 -3.67
N GLY A 105 -5.47 0.16 -4.98
CA GLY A 105 -4.80 1.25 -5.71
C GLY A 105 -5.76 2.40 -5.99
N VAL A 106 -5.31 3.61 -5.75
CA VAL A 106 -6.08 4.84 -6.01
C VAL A 106 -5.24 5.86 -6.77
N SER A 107 -5.88 6.73 -7.53
CA SER A 107 -5.28 7.91 -8.13
C SER A 107 -5.72 9.14 -7.35
N VAL A 108 -4.76 9.98 -6.99
CA VAL A 108 -5.01 11.22 -6.24
C VAL A 108 -4.21 12.38 -6.84
N ILE A 109 -4.78 13.58 -6.80
CA ILE A 109 -4.04 14.82 -7.07
C ILE A 109 -3.53 15.36 -5.74
N VAL A 110 -2.26 15.77 -5.75
CA VAL A 110 -1.58 16.30 -4.56
C VAL A 110 -0.85 17.59 -4.90
N GLU A 111 -0.73 18.47 -3.90
CA GLU A 111 0.25 19.54 -3.94
C GLU A 111 1.65 18.98 -3.58
N PRO A 112 2.73 19.61 -4.06
CA PRO A 112 4.08 19.19 -3.70
C PRO A 112 4.25 19.06 -2.19
N PRO A 113 4.96 18.02 -1.70
CA PRO A 113 5.22 17.84 -0.28
C PRO A 113 5.78 19.08 0.39
N ALA A 114 5.14 19.54 1.45
CA ALA A 114 5.59 20.68 2.22
C ALA A 114 6.47 20.31 3.43
N LYS A 115 6.48 19.03 3.79
CA LYS A 115 7.20 18.49 4.94
C LYS A 115 7.90 17.18 4.58
N PRO A 116 9.03 16.87 5.24
CA PRO A 116 9.66 15.55 5.10
C PRO A 116 8.79 14.44 5.72
N PRO A 117 9.05 13.16 5.41
CA PRO A 117 8.44 12.02 6.07
C PRO A 117 8.53 12.13 7.59
N LYS A 118 7.46 11.75 8.30
CA LYS A 118 7.41 11.80 9.78
C LYS A 118 8.38 10.82 10.43
N ASN A 119 8.54 9.65 9.82
CA ASN A 119 9.39 8.57 10.35
C ASN A 119 10.53 8.22 9.40
N PRO A 120 11.73 8.78 9.56
CA PRO A 120 12.87 8.50 8.69
C PRO A 120 13.43 7.06 8.85
N LEU A 121 13.04 6.34 9.90
CA LEU A 121 13.39 4.92 10.05
C LEU A 121 12.55 4.01 9.16
N GLU A 122 11.43 4.51 8.68
CA GLU A 122 10.52 3.79 7.77
C GLU A 122 10.65 4.33 6.34
N ILE A 123 10.55 5.63 6.16
CA ILE A 123 10.64 6.31 4.88
C ILE A 123 11.80 7.31 4.91
N ARG A 124 12.80 7.05 4.09
CA ARG A 124 13.99 7.91 4.00
C ARG A 124 13.75 9.22 3.27
N GLU A 125 12.90 9.17 2.26
CA GLU A 125 12.72 10.25 1.30
C GLU A 125 11.36 10.15 0.61
N ALA A 126 10.74 11.29 0.33
CA ALA A 126 9.62 11.45 -0.58
C ALA A 126 10.02 12.42 -1.70
N ARG A 127 9.79 12.05 -2.96
CA ARG A 127 10.23 12.82 -4.12
C ARG A 127 9.23 12.77 -5.27
N LEU A 128 9.10 13.90 -5.96
CA LEU A 128 8.37 14.00 -7.21
C LEU A 128 9.27 13.63 -8.40
N PHE A 129 8.78 12.73 -9.24
CA PHE A 129 9.46 12.30 -10.48
C PHE A 129 8.63 12.72 -11.70
N ALA A 130 9.28 13.18 -12.74
CA ALA A 130 8.66 13.21 -14.05
C ALA A 130 8.39 11.77 -14.52
N PRO A 131 7.33 11.50 -15.28
CA PRO A 131 7.00 10.14 -15.72
C PRO A 131 8.15 9.40 -16.42
N GLU A 132 8.99 10.13 -17.16
CA GLU A 132 10.16 9.61 -17.87
C GLU A 132 11.36 9.31 -16.95
N ASP A 133 11.42 9.96 -15.79
CA ASP A 133 12.52 9.82 -14.81
C ASP A 133 12.21 8.83 -13.68
N MET A 134 11.07 8.17 -13.77
CA MET A 134 10.68 7.19 -12.75
C MET A 134 11.65 6.03 -12.67
N PRO A 135 11.96 5.51 -11.46
CA PRO A 135 12.74 4.31 -11.28
C PRO A 135 12.19 3.14 -12.10
N LEU A 136 13.06 2.34 -12.71
CA LEU A 136 12.67 1.16 -13.48
C LEU A 136 12.01 0.08 -12.61
N GLU A 137 12.40 0.01 -11.34
CA GLU A 137 11.86 -0.95 -10.39
C GLU A 137 11.20 -0.22 -9.22
N LEU A 138 9.98 -0.59 -8.92
CA LEU A 138 9.24 -0.14 -7.75
C LEU A 138 8.96 -1.33 -6.81
N ALA A 139 8.99 -1.07 -5.50
CA ALA A 139 8.61 -2.05 -4.50
C ALA A 139 7.20 -2.60 -4.75
N PHE A 140 6.98 -3.86 -4.37
CA PHE A 140 5.67 -4.52 -4.37
C PHE A 140 4.95 -4.56 -5.74
N ASP A 141 5.71 -4.59 -6.83
CA ASP A 141 5.18 -4.52 -8.20
C ASP A 141 4.25 -3.30 -8.43
N HIS A 142 4.54 -2.17 -7.77
CA HIS A 142 3.74 -0.94 -7.87
C HIS A 142 3.68 -0.35 -9.28
N HIS A 143 4.53 -0.81 -10.21
CA HIS A 143 4.41 -0.48 -11.64
C HIS A 143 3.05 -0.81 -12.22
N ASP A 144 2.45 -1.92 -11.79
CA ASP A 144 1.12 -2.35 -12.27
C ASP A 144 0.05 -1.33 -11.88
N ILE A 145 0.16 -0.77 -10.65
CA ILE A 145 -0.76 0.24 -10.14
C ILE A 145 -0.58 1.57 -10.91
N VAL A 146 0.68 1.96 -11.16
CA VAL A 146 1.00 3.15 -11.99
C VAL A 146 0.49 2.97 -13.42
N ALA A 147 0.66 1.77 -14.01
CA ALA A 147 0.15 1.48 -15.35
C ALA A 147 -1.38 1.61 -15.41
N ALA A 148 -2.10 1.11 -14.39
CA ALA A 148 -3.56 1.24 -14.32
C ALA A 148 -4.03 2.71 -14.25
N ALA A 149 -3.22 3.60 -13.65
CA ALA A 149 -3.56 5.03 -13.59
C ALA A 149 -3.58 5.70 -14.97
N ARG A 150 -2.83 5.17 -15.95
CA ARG A 150 -2.76 5.68 -17.32
C ARG A 150 -3.97 5.31 -18.18
N HIS A 151 -4.82 4.39 -17.69
CA HIS A 151 -6.00 3.90 -18.41
C HIS A 151 -7.29 4.35 -17.70
N PRO A 152 -7.89 5.51 -18.07
CA PRO A 152 -8.96 6.17 -17.30
C PRO A 152 -10.25 5.35 -17.16
N HIS A 153 -10.50 4.42 -18.07
CA HIS A 153 -11.72 3.60 -18.10
C HIS A 153 -11.52 2.15 -17.68
N HIS A 154 -10.35 1.81 -17.13
CA HIS A 154 -10.03 0.45 -16.72
C HIS A 154 -9.86 0.39 -15.21
N THR A 155 -10.57 -0.56 -14.59
CA THR A 155 -10.38 -0.92 -13.16
C THR A 155 -9.85 -2.34 -13.11
N VAL A 156 -8.77 -2.53 -12.38
CA VAL A 156 -8.10 -3.83 -12.25
C VAL A 156 -8.68 -4.61 -11.09
N LEU A 157 -8.95 -5.89 -11.32
CA LEU A 157 -9.17 -6.88 -10.27
C LEU A 157 -8.19 -8.02 -10.53
N GLU A 158 -7.16 -8.13 -9.70
CA GLU A 158 -6.17 -9.21 -9.77
C GLU A 158 -6.63 -10.43 -9.01
#